data_1ca7d8b3a5e674c7410e4de2240dc2d4
#
_entry.id   1ca7d8b3a5e674c7410e4de2240dc2d4
#
_cell.length_a   1.000
_cell.length_b   1.000
_cell.length_c   1.000
_cell.angle_alpha   90.00
_cell.angle_beta   90.00
_cell.angle_gamma   90.00
#
_symmetry.space_group_name_H-M   'P 1'
#
loop_
_entity.id
_entity.type
_entity.pdbx_description
1 polymer ?
#
loop_
_entity_poly.entity_id
_entity_poly.type
_entity_poly.pdbx_seq_one_letter_code
_entity_poly.pdbx_strand_id
1 'polypeptide(L)'
;METIDFKYVIPQVFASREQQDSDVWQQDVRFVRGHLYLIEAESGKGKSTFCSYVQGYRNDYSGKILFDNTDTRSLGVAGWTDVRMRHVSCLFQELRLFGELTAMENVEIKNRLTSFKTRQQIEQWFDMLGIPDKMDTKVSMLSFGQQQRVALMRALVQPFDFLLADEPISHLDDSNASIMADIMLQEARQQGAALIITSIGKHMQLAYERCFRL
;
A
#
# COMPACT_ATOMS: atom_id res chain seq x y z
N MET A 1 -8.67 -5.26 -11.91
CA MET A 1 -7.53 -6.22 -11.81
C MET A 1 -7.89 -7.27 -10.78
N GLU A 2 -7.82 -8.55 -11.17
CA GLU A 2 -8.22 -9.66 -10.29
C GLU A 2 -7.03 -10.35 -9.64
N THR A 3 -5.86 -10.35 -10.29
CA THR A 3 -4.67 -11.03 -9.76
C THR A 3 -3.38 -10.24 -9.96
N ILE A 4 -2.46 -10.44 -9.00
CA ILE A 4 -1.05 -10.08 -9.12
C ILE A 4 -0.25 -11.38 -8.95
N ASP A 5 0.48 -11.80 -9.99
CA ASP A 5 1.27 -13.02 -9.97
C ASP A 5 2.76 -12.72 -9.98
N PHE A 6 3.49 -13.35 -9.08
CA PHE A 6 4.95 -13.40 -9.05
C PHE A 6 5.40 -14.78 -9.53
N LYS A 7 6.03 -14.85 -10.70
CA LYS A 7 6.48 -16.11 -11.32
C LYS A 7 8.00 -16.20 -11.22
N TYR A 8 8.51 -16.90 -10.21
CA TYR A 8 9.94 -17.12 -9.97
C TYR A 8 10.77 -15.83 -10.01
N VAL A 9 10.24 -14.78 -9.37
CA VAL A 9 10.88 -13.46 -9.35
C VAL A 9 12.10 -13.48 -8.44
N ILE A 10 13.23 -13.03 -8.95
CA ILE A 10 14.47 -12.82 -8.19
C ILE A 10 14.89 -11.36 -8.37
N PRO A 11 14.83 -10.54 -7.31
CA PRO A 11 15.39 -9.19 -7.35
C PRO A 11 16.88 -9.21 -7.66
N GLN A 12 17.35 -8.31 -8.52
CA GLN A 12 18.76 -8.25 -8.91
C GLN A 12 19.69 -8.05 -7.70
N VAL A 13 19.24 -7.33 -6.68
CA VAL A 13 19.99 -7.12 -5.43
C VAL A 13 20.19 -8.40 -4.62
N PHE A 14 19.46 -9.48 -4.93
CA PHE A 14 19.56 -10.78 -4.27
C PHE A 14 20.10 -11.88 -5.19
N ALA A 15 20.39 -11.58 -6.46
CA ALA A 15 20.80 -12.57 -7.44
C ALA A 15 22.10 -13.33 -7.09
N SER A 16 22.99 -12.72 -6.29
CA SER A 16 24.25 -13.33 -5.82
C SER A 16 24.15 -13.99 -4.45
N ARG A 17 22.99 -13.97 -3.79
CA ARG A 17 22.81 -14.61 -2.47
C ARG A 17 22.40 -16.06 -2.68
N GLU A 18 23.03 -16.97 -1.93
CA GLU A 18 22.57 -18.35 -1.82
C GLU A 18 21.10 -18.37 -1.38
N GLN A 19 20.36 -19.43 -1.76
CA GLN A 19 18.93 -19.60 -1.60
C GLN A 19 18.33 -18.85 -0.39
N GLN A 20 17.49 -17.84 -0.65
CA GLN A 20 16.73 -17.21 0.41
C GLN A 20 15.57 -18.14 0.76
N ASP A 21 15.38 -18.40 2.05
CA ASP A 21 14.17 -19.02 2.57
C ASP A 21 13.03 -17.98 2.50
N SER A 22 12.40 -17.89 1.33
CA SER A 22 11.36 -16.91 1.03
C SER A 22 10.16 -17.61 0.39
N ASP A 23 8.97 -17.25 0.86
CA ASP A 23 7.70 -17.72 0.30
C ASP A 23 7.29 -16.96 -0.97
N VAL A 24 8.02 -15.89 -1.32
CA VAL A 24 7.69 -15.03 -2.48
C VAL A 24 8.78 -15.06 -3.54
N TRP A 25 10.05 -14.86 -3.12
CA TRP A 25 11.15 -14.85 -4.08
C TRP A 25 11.45 -16.27 -4.57
N GLN A 26 11.67 -16.43 -5.87
CA GLN A 26 11.88 -17.70 -6.56
C GLN A 26 10.68 -18.67 -6.51
N GLN A 27 9.52 -18.20 -6.07
CA GLN A 27 8.29 -19.01 -5.97
C GLN A 27 7.28 -18.59 -7.05
N ASP A 28 6.27 -19.42 -7.24
CA ASP A 28 5.07 -19.10 -8.00
C ASP A 28 3.97 -18.67 -7.02
N VAL A 29 3.79 -17.37 -6.87
CA VAL A 29 2.87 -16.79 -5.90
C VAL A 29 1.81 -15.96 -6.59
N ARG A 30 0.56 -16.14 -6.17
CA ARG A 30 -0.59 -15.37 -6.65
C ARG A 30 -1.26 -14.63 -5.50
N PHE A 31 -1.46 -13.33 -5.68
CA PHE A 31 -2.33 -12.51 -4.85
C PHE A 31 -3.64 -12.30 -5.61
N VAL A 32 -4.77 -12.54 -4.94
CA VAL A 32 -6.11 -12.46 -5.52
C VAL A 32 -6.87 -11.32 -4.87
N ARG A 33 -7.63 -10.60 -5.66
CA ARG A 33 -8.52 -9.54 -5.20
C ARG A 33 -9.47 -10.06 -4.11
N GLY A 34 -9.82 -9.21 -3.15
CA GLY A 34 -10.74 -9.55 -2.06
C GLY A 34 -10.12 -10.26 -0.86
N HIS A 35 -8.82 -10.60 -0.90
CA HIS A 35 -8.13 -11.35 0.14
C HIS A 35 -7.21 -10.45 0.99
N LEU A 36 -6.91 -10.89 2.23
CA LEU A 36 -5.99 -10.23 3.14
C LEU A 36 -4.67 -11.01 3.24
N TYR A 37 -3.57 -10.34 2.92
CA TYR A 37 -2.23 -10.90 2.92
C TYR A 37 -1.31 -10.15 3.88
N LEU A 38 -0.49 -10.91 4.63
CA LEU A 38 0.63 -10.38 5.40
C LEU A 38 1.94 -10.82 4.74
N ILE A 39 2.86 -9.88 4.55
CA ILE A 39 4.23 -10.15 4.13
C ILE A 39 5.17 -9.75 5.26
N GLU A 40 5.69 -10.74 5.96
CA GLU A 40 6.64 -10.55 7.04
C GLU A 40 8.07 -10.66 6.52
N ALA A 41 8.92 -9.75 6.95
CA ALA A 41 10.34 -9.84 6.68
C ALA A 41 11.13 -8.98 7.64
N GLU A 42 12.34 -9.43 7.98
CA GLU A 42 13.32 -8.60 8.64
C GLU A 42 13.72 -7.40 7.78
N SER A 43 14.41 -6.43 8.40
CA SER A 43 14.95 -5.28 7.65
C SER A 43 15.91 -5.75 6.56
N GLY A 44 15.84 -5.15 5.37
CA GLY A 44 16.71 -5.48 4.23
C GLY A 44 16.37 -6.77 3.47
N LYS A 45 15.27 -7.45 3.78
CA LYS A 45 14.84 -8.68 3.09
C LYS A 45 13.97 -8.43 1.83
N GLY A 46 13.68 -7.18 1.48
CA GLY A 46 13.05 -6.87 0.21
C GLY A 46 11.59 -6.40 0.25
N LYS A 47 11.01 -6.03 1.42
CA LYS A 47 9.65 -5.49 1.51
C LYS A 47 9.41 -4.29 0.60
N SER A 48 10.24 -3.26 0.71
CA SER A 48 10.14 -2.07 -0.14
C SER A 48 10.47 -2.37 -1.61
N THR A 49 11.27 -3.43 -1.87
CA THR A 49 11.51 -3.93 -3.23
C THR A 49 10.24 -4.57 -3.79
N PHE A 50 9.53 -5.39 -3.02
CA PHE A 50 8.24 -5.96 -3.38
C PHE A 50 7.23 -4.85 -3.72
N CYS A 51 7.05 -3.89 -2.83
CA CYS A 51 6.16 -2.74 -3.07
C CYS A 51 6.57 -1.95 -4.31
N SER A 52 7.88 -1.74 -4.54
CA SER A 52 8.38 -1.02 -5.71
C SER A 52 8.12 -1.75 -7.03
N TYR A 53 8.18 -3.09 -7.03
CA TYR A 53 7.87 -3.89 -8.21
C TYR A 53 6.38 -3.84 -8.55
N VAL A 54 5.50 -4.01 -7.57
CA VAL A 54 4.05 -3.94 -7.78
C VAL A 54 3.63 -2.52 -8.23
N GLN A 55 4.33 -1.48 -7.77
CA GLN A 55 4.10 -0.10 -8.19
C GLN A 55 4.79 0.27 -9.53
N GLY A 56 5.62 -0.61 -10.08
CA GLY A 56 6.38 -0.34 -11.31
C GLY A 56 7.44 0.76 -11.19
N TYR A 57 7.93 1.02 -9.96
CA TYR A 57 9.07 1.92 -9.75
C TYR A 57 10.41 1.27 -10.04
N ARG A 58 10.45 -0.07 -10.00
CA ARG A 58 11.62 -0.88 -10.33
C ARG A 58 11.20 -2.03 -11.23
N ASN A 59 12.12 -2.47 -12.10
CA ASN A 59 11.96 -3.61 -13.02
C ASN A 59 13.22 -4.48 -13.09
N ASP A 60 14.14 -4.32 -12.16
CA ASP A 60 15.42 -5.00 -12.04
C ASP A 60 15.25 -6.37 -11.35
N TYR A 61 14.54 -7.28 -11.98
CA TYR A 61 14.32 -8.65 -11.53
C TYR A 61 14.37 -9.64 -12.70
N SER A 62 14.68 -10.91 -12.41
CA SER A 62 14.41 -12.04 -13.29
C SER A 62 13.04 -12.65 -12.95
N GLY A 63 12.56 -13.58 -13.79
CA GLY A 63 11.19 -14.09 -13.68
C GLY A 63 10.17 -13.14 -14.28
N LYS A 64 8.90 -13.23 -13.85
CA LYS A 64 7.81 -12.39 -14.36
C LYS A 64 6.90 -11.91 -13.24
N ILE A 65 6.40 -10.69 -13.37
CA ILE A 65 5.29 -10.17 -12.58
C ILE A 65 4.15 -9.91 -13.55
N LEU A 66 2.98 -10.51 -13.27
CA LEU A 66 1.82 -10.40 -14.15
C LEU A 66 0.65 -9.74 -13.42
N PHE A 67 -0.07 -8.88 -14.12
CA PHE A 67 -1.37 -8.36 -13.72
C PHE A 67 -2.43 -8.96 -14.67
N ASP A 68 -3.33 -9.80 -14.14
CA ASP A 68 -4.34 -10.52 -14.94
C ASP A 68 -3.73 -11.21 -16.19
N ASN A 69 -2.62 -11.91 -16.01
CA ASN A 69 -1.82 -12.56 -17.07
C ASN A 69 -1.03 -11.61 -18.02
N THR A 70 -1.11 -10.29 -17.84
CA THR A 70 -0.30 -9.32 -18.61
C THR A 70 1.03 -9.08 -17.91
N ASP A 71 2.15 -9.29 -18.62
CA ASP A 71 3.48 -9.00 -18.06
C ASP A 71 3.63 -7.49 -17.82
N THR A 72 3.97 -7.11 -16.59
CA THR A 72 4.12 -5.71 -16.18
C THR A 72 5.20 -4.96 -16.97
N ARG A 73 6.17 -5.66 -17.54
CA ARG A 73 7.19 -5.08 -18.42
C ARG A 73 6.63 -4.60 -19.77
N SER A 74 5.48 -5.13 -20.18
CA SER A 74 4.80 -4.69 -21.40
C SER A 74 3.97 -3.43 -21.20
N LEU A 75 3.74 -3.02 -19.93
CA LEU A 75 2.98 -1.83 -19.62
C LEU A 75 3.79 -0.56 -19.95
N GLY A 76 3.30 0.20 -20.93
CA GLY A 76 3.82 1.54 -21.20
C GLY A 76 3.37 2.57 -20.15
N VAL A 77 3.73 3.84 -20.38
CA VAL A 77 3.40 4.94 -19.46
C VAL A 77 1.90 5.01 -19.17
N ALA A 78 1.05 4.90 -20.19
CA ALA A 78 -0.41 4.95 -20.03
C ALA A 78 -0.93 3.79 -19.17
N GLY A 79 -0.44 2.55 -19.38
CA GLY A 79 -0.81 1.39 -18.59
C GLY A 79 -0.41 1.53 -17.12
N TRP A 80 0.81 1.96 -16.84
CA TRP A 80 1.24 2.23 -15.47
C TRP A 80 0.50 3.40 -14.81
N THR A 81 0.10 4.41 -15.58
CA THR A 81 -0.73 5.50 -15.06
C THR A 81 -2.09 4.97 -14.62
N ASP A 82 -2.74 4.16 -15.46
CA ASP A 82 -4.03 3.55 -15.14
C ASP A 82 -3.94 2.63 -13.91
N VAL A 83 -2.93 1.75 -13.86
CA VAL A 83 -2.67 0.88 -12.70
C VAL A 83 -2.60 1.69 -11.40
N ARG A 84 -1.80 2.76 -11.37
CA ARG A 84 -1.60 3.58 -10.16
C ARG A 84 -2.79 4.46 -9.80
N MET A 85 -3.64 4.79 -10.76
CA MET A 85 -4.83 5.62 -10.53
C MET A 85 -6.04 4.81 -10.09
N ARG A 86 -6.16 3.53 -10.51
CA ARG A 86 -7.41 2.80 -10.38
C ARG A 86 -7.31 1.39 -9.81
N HIS A 87 -6.12 0.78 -9.87
CA HIS A 87 -5.97 -0.64 -9.53
C HIS A 87 -5.09 -0.89 -8.32
N VAL A 88 -3.99 -0.16 -8.19
CA VAL A 88 -3.05 -0.35 -7.09
C VAL A 88 -2.83 0.95 -6.33
N SER A 89 -3.33 1.00 -5.11
CA SER A 89 -2.98 2.08 -4.19
C SER A 89 -1.87 1.66 -3.23
N CYS A 90 -1.15 2.64 -2.67
CA CYS A 90 -0.04 2.38 -1.75
C CYS A 90 0.01 3.39 -0.60
N LEU A 91 0.07 2.87 0.62
CA LEU A 91 0.53 3.59 1.79
C LEU A 91 2.03 3.29 1.96
N PHE A 92 2.86 4.28 1.70
CA PHE A 92 4.32 4.15 1.75
C PHE A 92 4.85 4.30 3.17
N GLN A 93 5.91 3.59 3.51
CA GLN A 93 6.59 3.73 4.80
C GLN A 93 7.08 5.17 5.04
N GLU A 94 7.66 5.83 4.01
CA GLU A 94 8.11 7.23 4.09
C GLU A 94 6.97 8.24 3.94
N LEU A 95 5.72 7.82 3.95
CA LEU A 95 4.48 8.59 3.81
C LEU A 95 4.37 9.42 2.52
N ARG A 96 5.45 9.97 1.99
CA ARG A 96 5.57 10.76 0.75
C ARG A 96 4.57 11.92 0.66
N LEU A 97 4.32 12.58 1.79
CA LEU A 97 3.44 13.74 1.87
C LEU A 97 4.18 15.03 1.43
N PHE A 98 3.40 15.98 0.96
CA PHE A 98 3.88 17.32 0.64
C PHE A 98 3.82 18.20 1.90
N GLY A 99 4.97 18.49 2.51
CA GLY A 99 5.06 19.19 3.80
C GLY A 99 4.46 20.59 3.77
N GLU A 100 4.54 21.29 2.63
CA GLU A 100 4.02 22.65 2.46
C GLU A 100 2.51 22.72 2.26
N LEU A 101 1.88 21.60 1.90
CA LEU A 101 0.43 21.51 1.75
C LEU A 101 -0.22 21.15 3.09
N THR A 102 -1.47 21.54 3.27
CA THR A 102 -2.28 21.14 4.41
C THR A 102 -2.60 19.64 4.38
N ALA A 103 -3.10 19.12 5.49
CA ALA A 103 -3.56 17.73 5.56
C ALA A 103 -4.65 17.44 4.51
N MET A 104 -5.65 18.32 4.41
CA MET A 104 -6.73 18.20 3.44
C MET A 104 -6.21 18.28 2.00
N GLU A 105 -5.33 19.22 1.69
CA GLU A 105 -4.76 19.38 0.34
C GLU A 105 -3.95 18.13 -0.07
N ASN A 106 -3.21 17.52 0.84
CA ASN A 106 -2.51 16.26 0.58
C ASN A 106 -3.44 15.11 0.19
N VAL A 107 -4.64 15.06 0.75
CA VAL A 107 -5.66 14.06 0.40
C VAL A 107 -6.33 14.44 -0.92
N GLU A 108 -6.76 15.69 -1.06
CA GLU A 108 -7.47 16.18 -2.25
C GLU A 108 -6.66 16.13 -3.54
N ILE A 109 -5.35 16.40 -3.49
CA ILE A 109 -4.51 16.36 -4.71
C ILE A 109 -4.57 15.00 -5.40
N LYS A 110 -4.72 13.91 -4.65
CA LYS A 110 -4.90 12.57 -5.20
C LYS A 110 -6.35 12.29 -5.56
N ASN A 111 -7.29 12.71 -4.73
CA ASN A 111 -8.72 12.52 -5.00
C ASN A 111 -9.15 13.18 -6.32
N ARG A 112 -8.60 14.35 -6.66
CA ARG A 112 -8.91 15.07 -7.90
C ARG A 112 -8.60 14.30 -9.19
N LEU A 113 -7.75 13.28 -9.13
CA LEU A 113 -7.43 12.45 -10.30
C LEU A 113 -8.61 11.55 -10.71
N THR A 114 -9.45 11.17 -9.77
CA THR A 114 -10.56 10.22 -10.00
C THR A 114 -11.90 10.71 -9.47
N SER A 115 -11.90 11.73 -8.61
CA SER A 115 -13.08 12.23 -7.89
C SER A 115 -13.84 11.11 -7.17
N PHE A 116 -13.10 10.16 -6.61
CA PHE A 116 -13.66 8.92 -6.06
C PHE A 116 -14.40 9.12 -4.74
N LYS A 117 -13.90 10.02 -3.89
CA LYS A 117 -14.52 10.35 -2.60
C LYS A 117 -15.09 11.76 -2.60
N THR A 118 -16.23 11.94 -1.96
CA THR A 118 -16.78 13.27 -1.69
C THR A 118 -15.98 13.94 -0.57
N ARG A 119 -16.01 15.26 -0.52
CA ARG A 119 -15.40 16.03 0.57
C ARG A 119 -15.93 15.60 1.94
N GLN A 120 -17.23 15.37 2.06
CA GLN A 120 -17.86 14.92 3.30
C GLN A 120 -17.30 13.56 3.78
N GLN A 121 -17.05 12.62 2.86
CA GLN A 121 -16.46 11.33 3.22
C GLN A 121 -15.01 11.49 3.73
N ILE A 122 -14.26 12.41 3.12
CA ILE A 122 -12.89 12.72 3.58
C ILE A 122 -12.92 13.35 4.99
N GLU A 123 -13.82 14.32 5.21
CA GLU A 123 -14.00 14.95 6.53
C GLU A 123 -14.39 13.93 7.62
N GLN A 124 -15.26 12.97 7.30
CA GLN A 124 -15.60 11.87 8.22
C GLN A 124 -14.37 11.03 8.59
N TRP A 125 -13.43 10.81 7.67
CA TRP A 125 -12.19 10.12 8.03
C TRP A 125 -11.29 10.94 8.95
N PHE A 126 -11.25 12.27 8.81
CA PHE A 126 -10.55 13.13 9.75
C PHE A 126 -11.14 13.00 11.16
N ASP A 127 -12.48 12.95 11.28
CA ASP A 127 -13.17 12.74 12.56
C ASP A 127 -12.85 11.35 13.14
N MET A 128 -13.00 10.29 12.35
CA MET A 128 -12.72 8.91 12.77
C MET A 128 -11.27 8.73 13.22
N LEU A 129 -10.32 9.37 12.53
CA LEU A 129 -8.90 9.33 12.84
C LEU A 129 -8.49 10.30 13.96
N GLY A 130 -9.44 11.05 14.55
CA GLY A 130 -9.20 11.93 15.68
C GLY A 130 -8.31 13.15 15.38
N ILE A 131 -8.35 13.65 14.14
CA ILE A 131 -7.59 14.82 13.71
C ILE A 131 -8.45 15.86 12.93
N PRO A 132 -9.74 16.11 13.30
CA PRO A 132 -10.57 17.05 12.55
C PRO A 132 -10.04 18.49 12.59
N ASP A 133 -9.38 18.88 13.68
CA ASP A 133 -8.78 20.18 13.88
C ASP A 133 -7.48 20.40 13.06
N LYS A 134 -6.99 19.38 12.36
CA LYS A 134 -5.75 19.40 11.57
C LYS A 134 -5.97 19.51 10.06
N MET A 135 -7.21 19.56 9.59
CA MET A 135 -7.51 19.59 8.14
C MET A 135 -6.74 20.69 7.41
N ASP A 136 -6.72 21.89 7.98
CA ASP A 136 -6.07 23.07 7.39
C ASP A 136 -4.64 23.31 7.92
N THR A 137 -4.10 22.35 8.69
CA THR A 137 -2.73 22.43 9.21
C THR A 137 -1.75 21.88 8.16
N LYS A 138 -0.64 22.61 7.91
CA LYS A 138 0.44 22.11 7.04
C LYS A 138 1.01 20.79 7.59
N VAL A 139 1.27 19.85 6.69
CA VAL A 139 1.77 18.52 7.07
C VAL A 139 3.12 18.60 7.81
N SER A 140 3.98 19.56 7.45
CA SER A 140 5.25 19.78 8.15
C SER A 140 5.10 20.15 9.65
N MET A 141 3.91 20.59 10.07
CA MET A 141 3.60 20.93 11.47
C MET A 141 2.91 19.80 12.23
N LEU A 142 2.60 18.70 11.56
CA LEU A 142 1.94 17.53 12.16
C LEU A 142 2.97 16.59 12.81
N SER A 143 2.56 15.91 13.89
CA SER A 143 3.34 14.78 14.41
C SER A 143 3.41 13.63 13.39
N PHE A 144 4.41 12.77 13.51
CA PHE A 144 4.54 11.64 12.58
C PHE A 144 3.30 10.76 12.53
N GLY A 145 2.67 10.45 13.68
CA GLY A 145 1.41 9.68 13.72
C GLY A 145 0.23 10.41 13.08
N GLN A 146 0.17 11.75 13.13
CA GLN A 146 -0.83 12.54 12.41
C GLN A 146 -0.56 12.51 10.90
N GLN A 147 0.70 12.63 10.48
CA GLN A 147 1.11 12.48 9.09
C GLN A 147 0.74 11.09 8.54
N GLN A 148 0.94 10.04 9.33
CA GLN A 148 0.61 8.66 8.95
C GLN A 148 -0.89 8.49 8.68
N ARG A 149 -1.75 9.10 9.50
CA ARG A 149 -3.21 9.14 9.27
C ARG A 149 -3.58 9.90 8.00
N VAL A 150 -2.94 11.03 7.72
CA VAL A 150 -3.12 11.76 6.44
C VAL A 150 -2.67 10.92 5.24
N ALA A 151 -1.53 10.23 5.35
CA ALA A 151 -1.03 9.36 4.29
C ALA A 151 -1.98 8.18 4.01
N LEU A 152 -2.59 7.60 5.08
CA LEU A 152 -3.65 6.60 4.92
C LEU A 152 -4.82 7.16 4.11
N MET A 153 -5.41 8.28 4.53
CA MET A 153 -6.53 8.89 3.80
C MET A 153 -6.17 9.13 2.34
N ARG A 154 -4.97 9.65 2.08
CA ARG A 154 -4.49 9.85 0.71
C ARG A 154 -4.35 8.54 -0.07
N ALA A 155 -4.03 7.42 0.57
CA ALA A 155 -4.01 6.12 -0.09
C ALA A 155 -5.43 5.64 -0.44
N LEU A 156 -6.44 5.95 0.37
CA LEU A 156 -7.80 5.46 0.25
C LEU A 156 -8.72 6.31 -0.66
N VAL A 157 -8.32 7.55 -1.03
CA VAL A 157 -9.17 8.45 -1.84
C VAL A 157 -9.21 8.14 -3.33
N GLN A 158 -8.72 6.99 -3.75
CA GLN A 158 -8.81 6.51 -5.14
C GLN A 158 -9.48 5.15 -5.17
N PRO A 159 -10.04 4.72 -6.31
CA PRO A 159 -10.40 3.31 -6.49
C PRO A 159 -9.16 2.44 -6.49
N PHE A 160 -9.27 1.23 -5.97
CA PHE A 160 -8.21 0.22 -6.01
C PHE A 160 -8.77 -1.19 -5.97
N ASP A 161 -8.08 -2.12 -6.61
CA ASP A 161 -8.29 -3.56 -6.51
C ASP A 161 -7.32 -4.18 -5.49
N PHE A 162 -6.15 -3.53 -5.30
CA PHE A 162 -5.12 -3.90 -4.33
C PHE A 162 -4.62 -2.66 -3.59
N LEU A 163 -4.64 -2.72 -2.26
CA LEU A 163 -3.98 -1.74 -1.41
C LEU A 163 -2.71 -2.36 -0.82
N LEU A 164 -1.56 -1.79 -1.15
CA LEU A 164 -0.29 -2.08 -0.49
C LEU A 164 -0.12 -1.16 0.71
N ALA A 165 0.18 -1.72 1.88
CA ALA A 165 0.49 -0.93 3.07
C ALA A 165 1.86 -1.34 3.62
N ASP A 166 2.86 -0.49 3.39
CA ASP A 166 4.25 -0.76 3.79
C ASP A 166 4.48 -0.26 5.22
N GLU A 167 4.52 -1.19 6.18
CA GLU A 167 4.69 -0.95 7.62
C GLU A 167 3.71 0.10 8.18
N PRO A 168 2.39 -0.06 7.99
CA PRO A 168 1.40 1.01 8.20
C PRO A 168 1.25 1.48 9.64
N ILE A 169 1.74 0.72 10.64
CA ILE A 169 1.54 0.99 12.07
C ILE A 169 2.84 1.07 12.89
N SER A 170 4.01 1.14 12.22
CA SER A 170 5.31 1.05 12.89
C SER A 170 5.54 2.10 14.00
N HIS A 171 4.83 3.23 13.96
CA HIS A 171 4.98 4.35 14.88
C HIS A 171 3.66 4.75 15.58
N LEU A 172 2.67 3.87 15.60
CA LEU A 172 1.37 4.12 16.22
C LEU A 172 1.20 3.32 17.50
N ASP A 173 0.45 3.91 18.44
CA ASP A 173 -0.14 3.17 19.54
C ASP A 173 -1.24 2.22 19.04
N ASP A 174 -1.61 1.26 19.89
CA ASP A 174 -2.52 0.19 19.48
C ASP A 174 -3.94 0.69 19.17
N SER A 175 -4.39 1.77 19.84
CA SER A 175 -5.71 2.38 19.58
C SER A 175 -5.77 3.01 18.18
N ASN A 176 -4.78 3.84 17.83
CA ASN A 176 -4.71 4.44 16.51
C ASN A 176 -4.48 3.39 15.40
N ALA A 177 -3.68 2.36 15.70
CA ALA A 177 -3.46 1.23 14.77
C ALA A 177 -4.77 0.47 14.47
N SER A 178 -5.62 0.25 15.50
CA SER A 178 -6.92 -0.41 15.33
C SER A 178 -7.87 0.43 14.47
N ILE A 179 -7.98 1.73 14.72
CA ILE A 179 -8.84 2.62 13.93
C ILE A 179 -8.40 2.64 12.45
N MET A 180 -7.09 2.73 12.20
CA MET A 180 -6.55 2.68 10.84
C MET A 180 -6.86 1.35 10.16
N ALA A 181 -6.74 0.23 10.88
CA ALA A 181 -7.05 -1.10 10.38
C ALA A 181 -8.53 -1.23 9.98
N ASP A 182 -9.43 -0.72 10.82
CA ASP A 182 -10.87 -0.76 10.58
C ASP A 182 -11.25 0.04 9.32
N ILE A 183 -10.70 1.25 9.16
CA ILE A 183 -10.94 2.08 7.97
C ILE A 183 -10.41 1.39 6.71
N MET A 184 -9.19 0.83 6.76
CA MET A 184 -8.61 0.08 5.62
C MET A 184 -9.47 -1.13 5.24
N LEU A 185 -9.93 -1.92 6.23
CA LEU A 185 -10.79 -3.07 6.01
C LEU A 185 -12.16 -2.66 5.43
N GLN A 186 -12.76 -1.61 5.97
CA GLN A 186 -14.04 -1.11 5.48
C GLN A 186 -13.94 -0.70 4.02
N GLU A 187 -12.92 0.09 3.66
CA GLU A 187 -12.71 0.54 2.28
C GLU A 187 -12.38 -0.62 1.33
N ALA A 188 -11.54 -1.56 1.76
CA ALA A 188 -11.23 -2.73 0.96
C ALA A 188 -12.47 -3.58 0.69
N ARG A 189 -13.30 -3.83 1.72
CA ARG A 189 -14.56 -4.58 1.56
C ARG A 189 -15.55 -3.88 0.64
N GLN A 190 -15.71 -2.56 0.76
CA GLN A 190 -16.60 -1.78 -0.11
C GLN A 190 -16.21 -1.87 -1.59
N GLN A 191 -14.91 -1.98 -1.88
CA GLN A 191 -14.38 -2.07 -3.23
C GLN A 191 -14.15 -3.53 -3.69
N GLY A 192 -14.36 -4.52 -2.82
CA GLY A 192 -14.00 -5.91 -3.08
C GLY A 192 -12.48 -6.08 -3.32
N ALA A 193 -11.67 -5.22 -2.70
CA ALA A 193 -10.23 -5.14 -2.93
C ALA A 193 -9.42 -6.03 -1.98
N ALA A 194 -8.21 -6.38 -2.38
CA ALA A 194 -7.25 -7.04 -1.52
C ALA A 194 -6.42 -6.04 -0.71
N LEU A 195 -6.01 -6.47 0.49
CA LEU A 195 -5.00 -5.78 1.29
C LEU A 195 -3.71 -6.63 1.31
N ILE A 196 -2.58 -6.02 0.98
CA ILE A 196 -1.25 -6.61 1.13
C ILE A 196 -0.47 -5.72 2.09
N ILE A 197 -0.27 -6.22 3.31
CA ILE A 197 0.37 -5.49 4.39
C ILE A 197 1.77 -6.04 4.59
N THR A 198 2.79 -5.19 4.59
CA THR A 198 4.15 -5.59 4.97
C THR A 198 4.43 -5.23 6.42
N SER A 199 5.23 -6.04 7.09
CA SER A 199 5.58 -5.82 8.52
C SER A 199 6.98 -6.28 8.88
N ILE A 200 7.55 -5.64 9.91
CA ILE A 200 8.74 -6.09 10.66
C ILE A 200 8.28 -6.42 12.08
N GLY A 201 7.76 -7.63 12.29
CA GLY A 201 7.37 -8.15 13.61
C GLY A 201 6.05 -7.62 14.17
N LYS A 202 5.81 -6.29 14.23
CA LYS A 202 4.52 -5.72 14.67
C LYS A 202 3.58 -5.57 13.48
N HIS A 203 2.48 -6.30 13.46
CA HIS A 203 1.47 -6.21 12.41
C HIS A 203 0.09 -5.88 12.97
N MET A 204 -0.81 -5.42 12.11
CA MET A 204 -2.22 -5.15 12.45
C MET A 204 -2.91 -6.45 12.84
N GLN A 205 -3.78 -6.39 13.86
CA GLN A 205 -4.59 -7.52 14.31
C GLN A 205 -5.75 -7.76 13.34
N LEU A 206 -5.44 -8.40 12.21
CA LEU A 206 -6.39 -8.71 11.15
C LEU A 206 -6.43 -10.22 10.91
N ALA A 207 -7.56 -10.72 10.38
CA ALA A 207 -7.71 -12.12 9.99
C ALA A 207 -7.06 -12.33 8.60
N TYR A 208 -5.74 -12.41 8.57
CA TYR A 208 -5.00 -12.68 7.33
C TYR A 208 -5.31 -14.09 6.84
N GLU A 209 -5.64 -14.20 5.57
CA GLU A 209 -5.89 -15.50 4.92
C GLU A 209 -4.58 -16.21 4.60
N ARG A 210 -3.53 -15.46 4.33
CA ARG A 210 -2.19 -16.00 4.08
C ARG A 210 -1.09 -15.05 4.55
N CYS A 211 -0.10 -15.65 5.23
CA CYS A 211 1.13 -14.98 5.62
C CYS A 211 2.28 -15.51 4.78
N PHE A 212 3.11 -14.61 4.27
CA PHE A 212 4.32 -14.93 3.51
C PHE A 212 5.54 -14.38 4.23
N ARG A 213 6.67 -15.07 4.11
CA ARG A 213 7.99 -14.59 4.54
C ARG A 213 8.82 -14.20 3.32
N LEU A 214 9.56 -13.09 3.44
CA LEU A 214 10.55 -12.68 2.44
C LEU A 214 11.95 -13.00 2.89
#